data_29f8095ec1ecda50270d07a58df6ada0
#
_entry.id   29f8095ec1ecda50270d07a58df6ada0
#
_cell.length_a   1.000
_cell.length_b   1.000
_cell.length_c   1.000
_cell.angle_alpha   90.00
_cell.angle_beta   90.00
_cell.angle_gamma   90.00
#
_symmetry.space_group_name_H-M   'P 1'
#
loop_
_entity.id
_entity.type
_entity.pdbx_description
1 polymer ?
#
loop_
_entity_poly.entity_id
_entity_poly.type
_entity_poly.pdbx_seq_one_letter_code
_entity_poly.pdbx_strand_id
1 'polypeptide(L)'
;ERIVQPLKMSYKSMSWYLKAYCTEKQDYRIFKLTRMIDLEMLTDGFCKSSFPELDESLGQAYNTIVLRFQKNMSYRVYDEFDKTQVSKKENGDLIVSAPMPEDEWLIGYLLSFGTQVDIIEPVYLKDILAEQAQKIYEKYKT
;
A
#
# COMPACT_ATOMS: atom_id res chain seq x y z
N GLU A 1 -21.30 10.74 11.13
CA GLU A 1 -20.59 11.87 11.75
C GLU A 1 -19.80 11.41 12.97
N ARG A 2 -18.54 11.86 13.08
CA ARG A 2 -17.67 11.52 14.21
C ARG A 2 -16.81 12.70 14.61
N ILE A 3 -16.62 12.85 15.91
CA ILE A 3 -15.70 13.85 16.46
C ILE A 3 -14.42 13.11 16.84
N VAL A 4 -13.29 13.56 16.29
CA VAL A 4 -12.00 12.90 16.51
C VAL A 4 -10.94 13.91 16.92
N GLN A 5 -9.93 13.40 17.63
CA GLN A 5 -8.75 14.18 17.99
C GLN A 5 -7.60 13.71 17.09
N PRO A 6 -7.21 14.51 16.10
CA PRO A 6 -6.17 14.09 15.14
C PRO A 6 -4.81 14.00 15.83
N LEU A 7 -4.11 12.90 15.60
CA LEU A 7 -2.83 12.64 16.24
C LEU A 7 -1.67 12.54 15.25
N LYS A 8 -1.88 11.86 14.12
CA LYS A 8 -0.80 11.61 13.17
C LYS A 8 -1.34 11.34 11.78
N MET A 9 -0.63 11.83 10.77
CA MET A 9 -0.89 11.48 9.38
C MET A 9 0.10 10.41 8.94
N SER A 10 -0.37 9.42 8.20
CA SER A 10 0.52 8.42 7.62
C SER A 10 0.15 8.13 6.17
N TYR A 11 1.17 7.85 5.37
CA TYR A 11 1.01 7.48 3.97
C TYR A 11 1.35 6.01 3.81
N LYS A 12 0.39 5.24 3.31
CA LYS A 12 0.55 3.79 3.16
C LYS A 12 -0.30 3.31 2.00
N SER A 13 0.25 2.39 1.22
CA SER A 13 -0.48 1.81 0.08
C SER A 13 -1.08 2.86 -0.83
N MET A 14 -0.30 3.90 -1.12
CA MET A 14 -0.66 5.00 -2.01
C MET A 14 -1.84 5.84 -1.54
N SER A 15 -2.12 5.83 -0.24
CA SER A 15 -3.20 6.61 0.35
C SER A 15 -2.76 7.26 1.66
N TRP A 16 -3.36 8.40 1.95
CA TRP A 16 -3.15 9.09 3.21
C TRP A 16 -4.20 8.65 4.24
N TYR A 17 -3.75 8.45 5.46
CA TYR A 17 -4.59 8.06 6.57
C TYR A 17 -4.39 9.01 7.74
N LEU A 18 -5.46 9.29 8.45
CA LEU A 18 -5.43 10.04 9.70
C LEU A 18 -5.54 9.06 10.86
N LYS A 19 -4.55 9.02 11.71
CA LYS A 19 -4.58 8.28 12.98
C LYS A 19 -5.10 9.21 14.05
N ALA A 20 -6.21 8.87 14.66
CA ALA A 20 -6.91 9.75 15.58
C ALA A 20 -7.58 8.98 16.71
N TYR A 21 -7.92 9.71 17.78
CA TYR A 21 -8.74 9.18 18.86
C TYR A 21 -10.19 9.60 18.61
N CYS A 22 -11.07 8.61 18.50
CA CYS A 22 -12.50 8.84 18.31
C CYS A 22 -13.18 9.00 19.65
N THR A 23 -13.73 10.19 19.93
CA THR A 23 -14.35 10.48 21.22
C THR A 23 -15.65 9.70 21.44
N GLU A 24 -16.38 9.42 20.37
CA GLU A 24 -17.64 8.68 20.47
C GLU A 24 -17.41 7.19 20.78
N LYS A 25 -16.41 6.61 20.14
CA LYS A 25 -16.07 5.19 20.34
C LYS A 25 -15.12 4.99 21.51
N GLN A 26 -14.54 6.07 22.03
CA GLN A 26 -13.54 6.04 23.09
C GLN A 26 -12.39 5.08 22.75
N ASP A 27 -11.92 5.16 21.51
CA ASP A 27 -10.90 4.28 21.02
C ASP A 27 -10.13 4.96 19.88
N TYR A 28 -8.97 4.42 19.60
CA TYR A 28 -8.14 4.91 18.48
C TYR A 28 -8.66 4.32 17.18
N ARG A 29 -8.68 5.16 16.14
CA ARG A 29 -9.16 4.77 14.82
C ARG A 29 -8.28 5.34 13.73
N ILE A 30 -8.28 4.67 12.59
CA ILE A 30 -7.58 5.11 11.40
C ILE A 30 -8.62 5.43 10.33
N PHE A 31 -8.52 6.63 9.77
CA PHE A 31 -9.47 7.10 8.76
C PHE A 31 -8.72 7.38 7.45
N LYS A 32 -9.24 6.82 6.36
CA LYS A 32 -8.69 7.12 5.03
C LYS A 32 -9.19 8.49 4.58
N LEU A 33 -8.29 9.39 4.19
CA LEU A 33 -8.67 10.77 3.86
C LEU A 33 -9.69 10.86 2.74
N THR A 34 -9.58 9.99 1.74
CA THR A 34 -10.50 10.01 0.60
C THR A 34 -11.93 9.61 0.96
N ARG A 35 -12.14 9.03 2.14
CA ARG A 35 -13.47 8.66 2.62
C ARG A 35 -14.11 9.72 3.49
N MET A 36 -13.40 10.82 3.75
CA MET A 36 -13.93 11.92 4.56
C MET A 36 -14.81 12.82 3.72
N ILE A 37 -15.97 13.17 4.27
CA ILE A 37 -16.94 14.07 3.66
C ILE A 37 -17.26 15.17 4.67
N ASP A 38 -17.25 16.42 4.22
CA ASP A 38 -17.60 17.57 5.06
C ASP A 38 -16.77 17.66 6.33
N LEU A 39 -15.48 17.82 6.15
CA LEU A 39 -14.54 17.97 7.26
C LEU A 39 -14.68 19.37 7.90
N GLU A 40 -14.86 19.41 9.21
CA GLU A 40 -14.99 20.65 9.95
C GLU A 40 -14.00 20.66 11.13
N MET A 41 -13.28 21.76 11.28
CA MET A 41 -12.37 21.93 12.41
C MET A 41 -13.13 22.60 13.56
N LEU A 42 -13.21 21.89 14.69
CA LEU A 42 -13.87 22.43 15.88
C LEU A 42 -12.92 23.29 16.68
N THR A 43 -13.51 24.18 17.51
CA THR A 43 -12.74 25.08 18.35
C THR A 43 -12.25 24.45 19.65
N ASP A 44 -12.77 23.31 20.02
CA ASP A 44 -12.37 22.62 21.24
C ASP A 44 -10.95 22.07 21.09
N GLY A 45 -10.11 22.36 22.09
CA GLY A 45 -8.76 21.82 22.12
C GLY A 45 -8.70 20.46 22.79
N PHE A 46 -7.57 19.80 22.65
CA PHE A 46 -7.32 18.53 23.31
C PHE A 46 -5.82 18.37 23.60
N CYS A 47 -5.50 17.52 24.56
CA CYS A 47 -4.11 17.17 24.84
C CYS A 47 -3.65 16.12 23.84
N LYS A 48 -2.67 16.45 23.04
CA LYS A 48 -2.15 15.52 22.03
C LYS A 48 -1.43 14.36 22.70
N SER A 49 -1.88 13.17 22.43
CA SER A 49 -1.24 11.93 22.87
C SER A 49 -0.65 11.22 21.67
N SER A 50 0.22 10.25 21.94
CA SER A 50 0.78 9.42 20.87
C SER A 50 -0.22 8.34 20.47
N PHE A 51 -0.38 8.13 19.17
CA PHE A 51 -1.13 7.00 18.67
C PHE A 51 -0.39 5.72 19.04
N PRO A 52 -1.08 4.68 19.53
CA PRO A 52 -0.41 3.42 19.86
C PRO A 52 0.20 2.83 18.61
N GLU A 53 1.50 2.66 18.62
CA GLU A 53 2.22 2.11 17.46
C GLU A 53 2.23 0.58 17.45
N LEU A 54 1.45 -0.01 18.31
CA LEU A 54 1.57 -1.40 18.61
C LEU A 54 1.26 -2.35 17.51
N ASP A 55 0.78 -1.90 16.38
CA ASP A 55 -0.01 -2.95 15.90
C ASP A 55 -0.11 -3.20 14.47
N GLU A 56 0.35 -2.28 13.66
CA GLU A 56 0.43 -2.55 12.24
C GLU A 56 1.55 -3.54 11.93
N SER A 57 2.57 -3.60 12.79
CA SER A 57 3.71 -4.47 12.56
C SER A 57 3.64 -5.80 13.31
N LEU A 58 2.83 -5.90 14.36
CA LEU A 58 2.78 -7.11 15.19
C LEU A 58 1.68 -8.08 14.81
N GLY A 59 0.65 -7.61 14.12
CA GLY A 59 -0.47 -8.45 13.72
C GLY A 59 -0.41 -8.96 12.30
N GLN A 60 0.51 -8.46 11.48
CA GLN A 60 0.53 -8.79 10.06
C GLN A 60 1.96 -9.01 9.58
N ALA A 61 2.42 -10.25 9.73
CA ALA A 61 3.64 -10.67 9.07
C ALA A 61 3.31 -10.96 7.61
N TYR A 62 3.66 -10.04 6.71
CA TYR A 62 3.51 -10.28 5.29
C TYR A 62 4.66 -11.12 4.77
N ASN A 63 4.37 -12.00 3.82
CA ASN A 63 5.40 -12.72 3.11
C ASN A 63 6.24 -11.76 2.26
N THR A 64 7.52 -12.07 2.12
CA THR A 64 8.40 -11.31 1.26
C THR A 64 8.07 -11.63 -0.20
N ILE A 65 7.79 -10.58 -0.96
CA ILE A 65 7.55 -10.66 -2.39
C ILE A 65 8.80 -10.17 -3.11
N VAL A 66 9.27 -10.92 -4.09
CA VAL A 66 10.44 -10.54 -4.89
C VAL A 66 9.99 -10.27 -6.32
N LEU A 67 10.28 -9.07 -6.78
CA LEU A 67 9.85 -8.59 -8.09
C LEU A 67 11.06 -8.10 -8.89
N ARG A 68 10.98 -8.24 -10.20
CA ARG A 68 11.97 -7.66 -11.11
C ARG A 68 11.27 -6.64 -12.00
N PHE A 69 11.76 -5.41 -11.97
CA PHE A 69 11.24 -4.33 -12.80
C PHE A 69 12.23 -3.98 -13.90
N GLN A 70 11.71 -3.69 -15.09
CA GLN A 70 12.57 -3.18 -16.16
C GLN A 70 13.07 -1.78 -15.80
N LYS A 71 14.24 -1.44 -16.29
CA LYS A 71 14.94 -0.17 -15.97
C LYS A 71 14.09 1.07 -16.21
N ASN A 72 13.18 1.03 -17.18
CA ASN A 72 12.31 2.18 -17.48
C ASN A 72 11.27 2.43 -16.40
N MET A 73 11.09 1.51 -15.45
CA MET A 73 10.22 1.68 -14.31
C MET A 73 10.94 2.19 -13.06
N SER A 74 12.22 2.56 -13.19
CA SER A 74 13.03 2.96 -12.04
C SER A 74 12.41 4.13 -11.26
N TYR A 75 11.79 5.08 -11.96
CA TYR A 75 11.17 6.23 -11.30
C TYR A 75 10.05 5.81 -10.33
N ARG A 76 9.22 4.83 -10.72
CA ARG A 76 8.17 4.32 -9.85
C ARG A 76 8.75 3.50 -8.70
N VAL A 77 9.75 2.68 -9.00
CA VAL A 77 10.35 1.81 -7.98
C VAL A 77 10.98 2.64 -6.88
N TYR A 78 11.76 3.65 -7.22
CA TYR A 78 12.41 4.49 -6.21
C TYR A 78 11.45 5.42 -5.48
N ASP A 79 10.32 5.74 -6.09
CA ASP A 79 9.26 6.50 -5.42
C ASP A 79 8.46 5.66 -4.43
N GLU A 80 8.29 4.38 -4.72
CA GLU A 80 7.36 3.51 -3.98
C GLU A 80 8.02 2.56 -3.01
N PHE A 81 9.32 2.28 -3.17
CA PHE A 81 10.03 1.33 -2.30
C PHE A 81 11.22 2.00 -1.62
N ASP A 82 11.53 1.53 -0.42
CA ASP A 82 12.72 1.97 0.31
C ASP A 82 13.97 1.49 -0.44
N LYS A 83 15.00 2.33 -0.47
CA LYS A 83 16.27 1.99 -1.12
C LYS A 83 16.90 0.70 -0.60
N THR A 84 16.65 0.37 0.67
CA THR A 84 17.15 -0.87 1.26
C THR A 84 16.51 -2.12 0.67
N GLN A 85 15.36 -1.95 0.04
CA GLN A 85 14.59 -3.06 -0.57
C GLN A 85 14.91 -3.24 -2.05
N VAL A 86 15.69 -2.35 -2.65
CA VAL A 86 15.94 -2.32 -4.08
C VAL A 86 17.38 -2.65 -4.38
N SER A 87 17.60 -3.58 -5.32
CA SER A 87 18.93 -3.91 -5.85
C SER A 87 18.94 -3.67 -7.37
N LYS A 88 20.00 -3.08 -7.88
CA LYS A 88 20.13 -2.80 -9.31
C LYS A 88 20.97 -3.87 -9.99
N LYS A 89 20.46 -4.40 -11.08
CA LYS A 89 21.19 -5.36 -11.92
C LYS A 89 22.11 -4.64 -12.91
N GLU A 90 23.06 -5.39 -13.51
CA GLU A 90 24.02 -4.81 -14.46
C GLU A 90 23.35 -4.16 -15.66
N ASN A 91 22.26 -4.75 -16.15
CA ASN A 91 21.52 -4.21 -17.29
C ASN A 91 20.60 -3.03 -16.93
N GLY A 92 20.57 -2.63 -15.66
CA GLY A 92 19.71 -1.54 -15.19
C GLY A 92 18.38 -1.98 -14.61
N ASP A 93 18.01 -3.24 -14.74
CA ASP A 93 16.79 -3.75 -14.14
C ASP A 93 16.90 -3.72 -12.61
N LEU A 94 15.77 -3.63 -11.95
CA LEU A 94 15.71 -3.50 -10.51
C LEU A 94 15.03 -4.72 -9.87
N ILE A 95 15.64 -5.24 -8.83
CA ILE A 95 15.05 -6.31 -8.03
C ILE A 95 14.55 -5.70 -6.72
N VAL A 96 13.28 -5.87 -6.43
CA VAL A 96 12.66 -5.40 -5.19
C VAL A 96 12.31 -6.61 -4.33
N SER A 97 12.74 -6.58 -3.07
CA SER A 97 12.41 -7.59 -2.09
C SER A 97 11.76 -6.89 -0.91
N ALA A 98 10.47 -7.07 -0.72
CA ALA A 98 9.71 -6.35 0.30
C ALA A 98 8.52 -7.18 0.79
N PRO A 99 8.16 -7.05 2.08
CA PRO A 99 6.92 -7.67 2.56
C PRO A 99 5.72 -6.91 1.99
N MET A 100 4.77 -7.65 1.45
CA MET A 100 3.56 -7.09 0.86
C MET A 100 2.35 -7.95 1.17
N PRO A 101 1.18 -7.36 1.38
CA PRO A 101 -0.04 -8.14 1.54
C PRO A 101 -0.40 -8.82 0.22
N GLU A 102 -0.82 -10.08 0.30
CA GLU A 102 -1.22 -10.84 -0.88
C GLU A 102 -2.74 -10.74 -1.04
N ASP A 103 -3.21 -9.58 -1.43
CA ASP A 103 -4.62 -9.26 -1.55
C ASP A 103 -4.92 -8.64 -2.93
N GLU A 104 -6.15 -8.19 -3.10
CA GLU A 104 -6.57 -7.58 -4.35
C GLU A 104 -5.79 -6.31 -4.67
N TRP A 105 -5.34 -5.57 -3.64
CA TRP A 105 -4.52 -4.39 -3.85
C TRP A 105 -3.20 -4.76 -4.56
N LEU A 106 -2.55 -5.83 -4.13
CA LEU A 106 -1.29 -6.27 -4.73
C LEU A 106 -1.48 -6.68 -6.19
N ILE A 107 -2.54 -7.42 -6.47
CA ILE A 107 -2.82 -7.86 -7.84
C ILE A 107 -3.04 -6.64 -8.75
N GLY A 108 -3.86 -5.68 -8.32
CA GLY A 108 -4.08 -4.46 -9.07
C GLY A 108 -2.81 -3.64 -9.24
N TYR A 109 -2.00 -3.56 -8.20
CA TYR A 109 -0.73 -2.85 -8.24
C TYR A 109 0.21 -3.46 -9.27
N LEU A 110 0.36 -4.78 -9.26
CA LEU A 110 1.23 -5.49 -10.23
C LEU A 110 0.70 -5.35 -11.65
N LEU A 111 -0.62 -5.42 -11.85
CA LEU A 111 -1.21 -5.21 -13.17
C LEU A 111 -0.94 -3.81 -13.70
N SER A 112 -0.78 -2.83 -12.82
CA SER A 112 -0.51 -1.45 -13.25
C SER A 112 0.82 -1.30 -13.99
N PHE A 113 1.74 -2.23 -13.82
CA PHE A 113 3.02 -2.23 -14.53
C PHE A 113 2.96 -2.95 -15.88
N GLY A 114 1.88 -3.65 -16.14
CA GLY A 114 1.73 -4.41 -17.39
C GLY A 114 2.79 -5.49 -17.52
N THR A 115 3.51 -5.46 -18.64
CA THR A 115 4.56 -6.45 -18.93
C THR A 115 5.93 -6.06 -18.37
N GLN A 116 6.01 -4.93 -17.64
CA GLN A 116 7.30 -4.38 -17.19
C GLN A 116 7.71 -4.83 -15.79
N VAL A 117 6.94 -5.72 -15.19
CA VAL A 117 7.27 -6.35 -13.93
C VAL A 117 7.22 -7.87 -14.10
N ASP A 118 8.21 -8.55 -13.52
CA ASP A 118 8.21 -10.01 -13.42
C ASP A 118 8.17 -10.40 -11.95
N ILE A 119 7.34 -11.37 -11.63
CA ILE A 119 7.27 -11.93 -10.28
C ILE A 119 8.32 -13.02 -10.17
N ILE A 120 9.26 -12.88 -9.22
CA ILE A 120 10.27 -13.89 -8.97
C ILE A 120 9.79 -14.84 -7.88
N GLU A 121 9.30 -14.31 -6.77
CA GLU A 121 8.75 -15.09 -5.66
C GLU A 121 7.57 -14.34 -5.04
N PRO A 122 6.55 -15.04 -4.56
CA PRO A 122 6.31 -16.47 -4.71
C PRO A 122 5.78 -16.83 -6.11
N VAL A 123 6.12 -18.02 -6.57
CA VAL A 123 5.81 -18.43 -7.94
C VAL A 123 4.30 -18.49 -8.21
N TYR A 124 3.50 -18.84 -7.21
CA TYR A 124 2.04 -18.93 -7.41
C TYR A 124 1.37 -17.60 -7.77
N LEU A 125 2.01 -16.47 -7.45
CA LEU A 125 1.48 -15.16 -7.85
C LEU A 125 1.49 -14.99 -9.37
N LYS A 126 2.38 -15.65 -10.06
CA LYS A 126 2.41 -15.62 -11.54
C LYS A 126 1.12 -16.14 -12.13
N ASP A 127 0.64 -17.25 -11.58
CA ASP A 127 -0.60 -17.89 -12.05
C ASP A 127 -1.81 -16.99 -11.75
N ILE A 128 -1.85 -16.40 -10.57
CA ILE A 128 -2.93 -15.50 -10.18
C ILE A 128 -2.97 -14.29 -11.11
N LEU A 129 -1.81 -13.70 -11.37
CA LEU A 129 -1.72 -12.52 -12.22
C LEU A 129 -2.09 -12.85 -13.66
N ALA A 130 -1.60 -13.98 -14.17
CA ALA A 130 -1.92 -14.44 -15.53
C ALA A 130 -3.42 -14.69 -15.70
N GLU A 131 -4.06 -15.31 -14.70
CA GLU A 131 -5.49 -15.55 -14.73
C GLU A 131 -6.29 -14.24 -14.76
N GLN A 132 -5.89 -13.27 -13.95
CA GLN A 132 -6.56 -11.96 -13.95
C GLN A 132 -6.39 -11.25 -15.28
N ALA A 133 -5.19 -11.29 -15.85
CA ALA A 133 -4.93 -10.68 -17.15
C ALA A 133 -5.76 -11.32 -18.25
N GLN A 134 -5.92 -12.65 -18.21
CA GLN A 134 -6.73 -13.38 -19.16
C GLN A 134 -8.21 -12.97 -19.05
N LYS A 135 -8.72 -12.86 -17.84
CA LYS A 135 -10.10 -12.44 -17.62
C LYS A 135 -10.35 -11.03 -18.16
N ILE A 136 -9.39 -10.14 -17.98
CA ILE A 136 -9.48 -8.77 -18.51
C ILE A 136 -9.48 -8.82 -20.03
N TYR A 137 -8.59 -9.59 -20.63
CA TYR A 137 -8.50 -9.74 -22.07
C TYR A 137 -9.82 -10.25 -22.66
N GLU A 138 -10.36 -11.32 -22.07
CA GLU A 138 -11.61 -11.90 -22.54
C GLU A 138 -12.80 -10.94 -22.41
N LYS A 139 -12.80 -10.13 -21.35
CA LYS A 139 -13.86 -9.16 -21.15
C LYS A 139 -13.90 -8.10 -22.25
N TYR A 140 -12.76 -7.68 -22.74
CA TYR A 140 -12.67 -6.62 -23.76
C TYR A 140 -12.42 -7.13 -25.18
N LYS A 141 -12.21 -8.42 -25.32
CA LYS A 141 -12.11 -9.04 -26.63
C LYS A 141 -13.52 -9.18 -27.22
N THR A 142 -13.75 -8.53 -28.33
CA THR A 142 -15.02 -8.62 -29.05
C THR A 142 -14.89 -9.43 -30.32
#